data_c798bce33acae2714aa85246b0a6dff2
#
_entry.id   c798bce33acae2714aa85246b0a6dff2
#
_cell.length_a   1.000
_cell.length_b   1.000
_cell.length_c   1.000
_cell.angle_alpha   90.00
_cell.angle_beta   90.00
_cell.angle_gamma   90.00
#
_symmetry.space_group_name_H-M   'P 1'
#
loop_
_entity.id
_entity.type
_entity.pdbx_description
1 polymer ?
#
loop_
_entity_poly.entity_id
_entity_poly.type
_entity_poly.pdbx_seq_one_letter_code
_entity_poly.pdbx_strand_id
1 'polypeptide(L)'
;MDKRLIITIPHYNNFEGLLTSIRSIREQFEIDIVITDDGSNSKLNEKLIISSYKNQGKIFFQYLDKNYGVGIAANKCLQFVKKSSYKYMARLDAGDICYENKFMKQLNFLEANHDIKLVGTWARVLGSKRDFLFNIKHPTNYNQIKRKMY
;
A
#
# COMPACT_ATOMS: atom_id res chain seq x y z
N MET A 1 -6.14 20.81 7.24
CA MET A 1 -6.56 19.47 7.71
C MET A 1 -5.32 18.61 7.81
N ASP A 2 -5.09 18.02 8.97
CA ASP A 2 -3.96 17.11 9.14
C ASP A 2 -4.16 15.90 8.23
N LYS A 3 -3.22 15.69 7.33
CA LYS A 3 -3.21 14.54 6.43
C LYS A 3 -2.96 13.28 7.26
N ARG A 4 -3.99 12.47 7.48
CA ARG A 4 -3.89 11.33 8.40
C ARG A 4 -3.11 10.18 7.84
N LEU A 5 -3.36 9.81 6.57
CA LEU A 5 -2.82 8.58 5.96
C LEU A 5 -2.32 8.83 4.54
N ILE A 6 -1.18 8.22 4.22
CA ILE A 6 -0.71 8.02 2.85
C ILE A 6 -0.47 6.54 2.58
N ILE A 7 -0.86 6.06 1.40
CA ILE A 7 -0.55 4.71 0.92
C ILE A 7 0.72 4.77 0.07
N THR A 8 1.65 3.88 0.32
CA THR A 8 2.88 3.71 -0.47
C THR A 8 2.77 2.49 -1.36
N ILE A 9 3.05 2.66 -2.66
CA ILE A 9 2.97 1.57 -3.66
C ILE A 9 4.29 1.52 -4.43
N PRO A 10 5.21 0.60 -4.10
CA PRO A 10 6.32 0.28 -4.98
C PRO A 10 5.79 -0.47 -6.20
N HIS A 11 6.28 -0.10 -7.40
CA HIS A 11 5.83 -0.65 -8.67
C HIS A 11 7.02 -1.00 -9.57
N TYR A 12 6.91 -2.11 -10.30
CA TYR A 12 7.82 -2.47 -11.38
C TYR A 12 7.11 -3.36 -12.41
N ASN A 13 7.03 -2.92 -13.66
CA ASN A 13 6.49 -3.68 -14.80
C ASN A 13 5.15 -4.39 -14.58
N ASN A 14 4.29 -3.88 -13.68
CA ASN A 14 2.98 -4.46 -13.35
C ASN A 14 1.86 -3.42 -13.38
N PHE A 15 1.67 -2.78 -14.52
CA PHE A 15 0.70 -1.68 -14.66
C PHE A 15 -0.74 -2.11 -14.38
N GLU A 16 -1.17 -3.27 -14.90
CA GLU A 16 -2.53 -3.78 -14.65
C GLU A 16 -2.75 -4.15 -13.19
N GLY A 17 -1.73 -4.72 -12.53
CA GLY A 17 -1.76 -4.95 -11.09
C GLY A 17 -1.88 -3.64 -10.31
N LEU A 18 -1.11 -2.61 -10.68
CA LEU A 18 -1.21 -1.29 -10.08
C LEU A 18 -2.62 -0.70 -10.20
N LEU A 19 -3.23 -0.73 -11.38
CA LEU A 19 -4.61 -0.28 -11.58
C LEU A 19 -5.61 -1.09 -10.74
N THR A 20 -5.41 -2.40 -10.65
CA THR A 20 -6.25 -3.27 -9.81
C THR A 20 -6.17 -2.87 -8.34
N SER A 21 -4.96 -2.63 -7.83
CA SER A 21 -4.76 -2.19 -6.45
C SER A 21 -5.43 -0.84 -6.19
N ILE A 22 -5.21 0.15 -7.05
CA ILE A 22 -5.77 1.50 -6.91
C ILE A 22 -7.31 1.49 -6.94
N ARG A 23 -7.92 0.72 -7.86
CA ARG A 23 -9.37 0.57 -7.96
C ARG A 23 -9.99 -0.14 -6.75
N SER A 24 -9.19 -0.91 -6.02
CA SER A 24 -9.65 -1.63 -4.83
C SER A 24 -9.71 -0.76 -3.57
N ILE A 25 -9.06 0.40 -3.57
CA ILE A 25 -9.08 1.32 -2.44
C ILE A 25 -10.46 1.97 -2.37
N ARG A 26 -11.25 1.60 -1.35
CA ARG A 26 -12.61 2.09 -1.11
C ARG A 26 -12.76 2.47 0.36
N GLU A 27 -12.58 3.75 0.63
CA GLU A 27 -12.61 4.31 1.98
C GLU A 27 -13.51 5.55 2.02
N GLN A 28 -14.04 5.87 3.18
CA GLN A 28 -14.94 7.03 3.36
C GLN A 28 -14.20 8.31 3.76
N PHE A 29 -12.88 8.35 3.64
CA PHE A 29 -12.04 9.50 3.98
C PHE A 29 -10.95 9.70 2.93
N GLU A 30 -10.40 10.90 2.90
CA GLU A 30 -9.33 11.27 1.97
C GLU A 30 -8.04 10.51 2.27
N ILE A 31 -7.48 9.86 1.25
CA ILE A 31 -6.19 9.15 1.34
C ILE A 31 -5.31 9.56 0.17
N ASP A 32 -4.13 10.04 0.47
CA ASP A 32 -3.11 10.29 -0.56
C ASP A 32 -2.34 9.00 -0.88
N ILE A 33 -1.79 8.92 -2.08
CA ILE A 33 -0.99 7.77 -2.54
C ILE A 33 0.35 8.29 -3.05
N VAL A 34 1.45 7.62 -2.72
CA VAL A 34 2.73 7.78 -3.41
C VAL A 34 3.11 6.48 -4.10
N ILE A 35 3.33 6.56 -5.40
CA ILE A 35 3.76 5.45 -6.24
C ILE A 35 5.23 5.68 -6.58
N THR A 36 6.09 4.70 -6.33
CA THR A 36 7.47 4.70 -6.79
C THR A 36 7.65 3.64 -7.85
N ASP A 37 7.85 4.08 -9.08
CA ASP A 37 8.18 3.21 -10.22
C ASP A 37 9.67 2.89 -10.19
N ASP A 38 10.00 1.63 -10.08
CA ASP A 38 11.37 1.09 -9.96
C ASP A 38 12.01 0.86 -11.34
N GLY A 39 11.96 1.87 -12.20
CA GLY A 39 12.56 1.82 -13.52
C GLY A 39 11.87 0.84 -14.47
N SER A 40 10.55 0.88 -14.55
CA SER A 40 9.79 0.07 -15.50
C SER A 40 10.14 0.37 -16.95
N ASN A 41 10.00 -0.63 -17.83
CA ASN A 41 10.29 -0.52 -19.25
C ASN A 41 9.39 0.49 -19.98
N SER A 42 8.19 0.72 -19.49
CA SER A 42 7.22 1.67 -20.02
C SER A 42 6.81 2.69 -18.96
N LYS A 43 6.70 3.95 -19.36
CA LYS A 43 6.21 5.01 -18.46
C LYS A 43 4.78 4.71 -18.01
N LEU A 44 4.49 5.03 -16.74
CA LEU A 44 3.14 4.94 -16.21
C LEU A 44 2.19 5.92 -16.93
N ASN A 45 1.01 5.44 -17.26
CA ASN A 45 -0.07 6.32 -17.70
C ASN A 45 -0.73 6.97 -16.46
N GLU A 46 -0.12 8.08 -16.00
CA GLU A 46 -0.57 8.79 -14.79
C GLU A 46 -2.03 9.24 -14.90
N LYS A 47 -2.48 9.70 -16.08
CA LYS A 47 -3.86 10.13 -16.29
C LYS A 47 -4.85 8.99 -16.04
N LEU A 48 -4.54 7.79 -16.55
CA LEU A 48 -5.38 6.61 -16.32
C LEU A 48 -5.35 6.17 -14.87
N ILE A 49 -4.20 6.24 -14.21
CA ILE A 49 -4.06 5.93 -12.78
C ILE A 49 -4.94 6.88 -11.96
N ILE A 50 -4.81 8.19 -12.17
CA ILE A 50 -5.58 9.22 -11.45
C ILE A 50 -7.08 9.02 -11.68
N SER A 51 -7.53 8.81 -12.92
CA SER A 51 -8.95 8.60 -13.24
C SER A 51 -9.52 7.29 -12.69
N SER A 52 -8.64 6.30 -12.44
CA SER A 52 -9.03 5.01 -11.85
C SER A 52 -9.18 5.06 -10.33
N TYR A 53 -8.61 6.07 -9.67
CA TYR A 53 -8.72 6.25 -8.23
C TYR A 53 -10.08 6.83 -7.88
N LYS A 54 -10.90 6.05 -7.17
CA LYS A 54 -12.28 6.44 -6.83
C LYS A 54 -12.40 7.15 -5.48
N ASN A 55 -11.37 7.07 -4.66
CA ASN A 55 -11.30 7.79 -3.39
C ASN A 55 -10.90 9.26 -3.60
N GLN A 56 -11.16 10.09 -2.60
CA GLN A 56 -10.60 11.44 -2.56
C GLN A 56 -9.14 11.39 -2.10
N GLY A 57 -8.31 12.26 -2.64
CA GLY A 57 -6.89 12.36 -2.31
C GLY A 57 -6.01 12.55 -3.54
N LYS A 58 -4.74 12.80 -3.31
CA LYS A 58 -3.74 13.06 -4.35
C LYS A 58 -2.90 11.82 -4.61
N ILE A 59 -2.46 11.65 -5.85
CA ILE A 59 -1.48 10.63 -6.23
C ILE A 59 -0.18 11.34 -6.61
N PHE A 60 0.90 10.94 -5.94
CA PHE A 60 2.26 11.39 -6.20
C PHE A 60 3.04 10.31 -6.91
N PHE A 61 3.83 10.68 -7.92
CA PHE A 61 4.65 9.77 -8.71
C PHE A 61 6.13 10.04 -8.49
N GLN A 62 6.91 8.98 -8.32
CA GLN A 62 8.36 8.99 -8.27
C GLN A 62 8.87 7.95 -9.25
N TYR A 63 9.95 8.27 -9.94
CA TYR A 63 10.56 7.39 -10.94
C TYR A 63 12.02 7.16 -10.60
N LEU A 64 12.44 5.91 -10.60
CA LEU A 64 13.83 5.53 -10.56
C LEU A 64 14.36 5.34 -12.00
N ASP A 65 15.63 5.57 -12.20
CA ASP A 65 16.27 5.49 -13.53
C ASP A 65 16.43 4.06 -14.04
N LYS A 66 16.45 3.09 -13.13
CA LYS A 66 16.50 1.64 -13.41
C LYS A 66 15.91 0.83 -12.27
N ASN A 67 15.79 -0.47 -12.47
CA ASN A 67 15.34 -1.39 -11.40
C ASN A 67 16.44 -1.57 -10.36
N TYR A 68 16.12 -1.20 -9.13
CA TYR A 68 16.95 -1.38 -7.93
C TYR A 68 16.36 -2.40 -6.95
N GLY A 69 15.19 -2.93 -7.24
CA GLY A 69 14.49 -3.88 -6.41
C GLY A 69 13.49 -3.23 -5.43
N VAL A 70 12.50 -4.03 -5.04
CA VAL A 70 11.35 -3.58 -4.23
C VAL A 70 11.74 -2.88 -2.92
N GLY A 71 12.86 -3.28 -2.30
CA GLY A 71 13.34 -2.65 -1.07
C GLY A 71 13.76 -1.19 -1.26
N ILE A 72 14.46 -0.89 -2.36
CA ILE A 72 14.88 0.48 -2.70
C ILE A 72 13.66 1.33 -3.07
N ALA A 73 12.75 0.80 -3.89
CA ALA A 73 11.52 1.48 -4.25
C ALA A 73 10.65 1.81 -3.01
N ALA A 74 10.49 0.85 -2.09
CA ALA A 74 9.77 1.06 -0.83
C ALA A 74 10.46 2.11 0.06
N ASN A 75 11.81 2.09 0.15
CA ASN A 75 12.57 3.10 0.88
C ASN A 75 12.42 4.50 0.26
N LYS A 76 12.29 4.60 -1.06
CA LYS A 76 12.03 5.87 -1.74
C LYS A 76 10.65 6.42 -1.37
N CYS A 77 9.61 5.57 -1.35
CA CYS A 77 8.31 5.94 -0.79
C CYS A 77 8.43 6.45 0.65
N LEU A 78 9.15 5.73 1.50
CA LEU A 78 9.36 6.12 2.91
C LEU A 78 10.07 7.47 3.05
N GLN A 79 11.06 7.77 2.19
CA GLN A 79 11.74 9.07 2.17
C GLN A 79 10.77 10.21 1.82
N PHE A 80 9.82 9.97 0.90
CA PHE A 80 8.75 10.92 0.59
C PHE A 80 7.87 11.19 1.82
N VAL A 81 7.43 10.12 2.48
CA VAL A 81 6.56 10.22 3.66
C VAL A 81 7.25 10.95 4.81
N LYS A 82 8.54 10.67 5.06
CA LYS A 82 9.33 11.36 6.11
C LYS A 82 9.45 12.87 5.91
N LYS A 83 9.37 13.34 4.68
CA LYS A 83 9.41 14.78 4.34
C LYS A 83 8.02 15.43 4.36
N SER A 84 7.00 14.67 4.67
CA SER A 84 5.60 15.08 4.66
C SER A 84 5.01 15.07 6.08
N SER A 85 3.83 15.62 6.27
CA SER A 85 3.15 15.71 7.56
C SER A 85 2.13 14.60 7.82
N TYR A 86 2.26 13.44 7.18
CA TYR A 86 1.34 12.32 7.42
C TYR A 86 1.60 11.67 8.77
N LYS A 87 0.52 11.44 9.52
CA LYS A 87 0.58 10.74 10.82
C LYS A 87 0.78 9.23 10.63
N TYR A 88 0.18 8.66 9.59
CA TYR A 88 0.22 7.24 9.31
C TYR A 88 0.66 6.96 7.86
N MET A 89 1.31 5.83 7.68
CA MET A 89 1.70 5.29 6.39
C MET A 89 1.17 3.86 6.27
N ALA A 90 0.57 3.53 5.14
CA ALA A 90 0.21 2.15 4.80
C ALA A 90 1.00 1.70 3.56
N ARG A 91 1.32 0.41 3.49
CA ARG A 91 1.89 -0.23 2.29
C ARG A 91 0.82 -1.05 1.58
N LEU A 92 0.81 -0.94 0.27
CA LEU A 92 0.02 -1.77 -0.63
C LEU A 92 0.91 -2.15 -1.81
N ASP A 93 1.10 -3.44 -2.06
CA ASP A 93 1.90 -3.89 -3.20
C ASP A 93 1.05 -3.91 -4.49
N ALA A 94 1.66 -3.58 -5.63
CA ALA A 94 0.98 -3.55 -6.92
C ALA A 94 0.52 -4.96 -7.33
N GLY A 95 -0.80 -5.15 -7.46
CA GLY A 95 -1.47 -6.43 -7.68
C GLY A 95 -2.32 -6.90 -6.49
N ASP A 96 -2.05 -6.39 -5.29
CA ASP A 96 -2.86 -6.71 -4.13
C ASP A 96 -4.20 -5.96 -4.15
N ILE A 97 -5.24 -6.60 -3.62
CA ILE A 97 -6.60 -6.06 -3.56
C ILE A 97 -6.98 -5.79 -2.10
N CYS A 98 -7.40 -4.58 -1.82
CA CYS A 98 -7.93 -4.20 -0.52
C CYS A 98 -9.40 -4.58 -0.38
N TYR A 99 -9.77 -5.14 0.78
CA TYR A 99 -11.17 -5.15 1.18
C TYR A 99 -11.62 -3.73 1.54
N GLU A 100 -12.91 -3.47 1.32
CA GLU A 100 -13.54 -2.20 1.66
C GLU A 100 -13.32 -1.81 3.14
N ASN A 101 -13.05 -0.54 3.38
CA ASN A 101 -12.75 0.02 4.71
C ASN A 101 -11.56 -0.65 5.44
N LYS A 102 -10.61 -1.25 4.69
CA LYS A 102 -9.39 -1.84 5.28
C LYS A 102 -8.61 -0.82 6.08
N PHE A 103 -8.33 0.33 5.48
CA PHE A 103 -7.47 1.35 6.09
C PHE A 103 -8.18 2.07 7.23
N MET A 104 -9.49 2.31 7.13
CA MET A 104 -10.28 2.85 8.23
C MET A 104 -10.23 1.93 9.46
N LYS A 105 -10.40 0.62 9.27
CA LYS A 105 -10.31 -0.37 10.36
C LYS A 105 -8.93 -0.38 11.02
N GLN A 106 -7.86 -0.31 10.21
CA GLN A 106 -6.49 -0.27 10.71
C GLN A 106 -6.19 1.04 11.47
N LEU A 107 -6.65 2.18 10.95
CA LEU A 107 -6.51 3.48 11.62
C LEU A 107 -7.23 3.49 12.97
N ASN A 108 -8.51 3.09 12.99
CA ASN A 108 -9.30 3.05 14.21
C ASN A 108 -8.64 2.15 15.28
N PHE A 109 -8.06 1.03 14.85
CA PHE A 109 -7.31 0.15 15.75
C PHE A 109 -6.07 0.82 16.34
N LEU A 110 -5.25 1.48 15.51
CA LEU A 110 -4.05 2.20 15.97
C LEU A 110 -4.40 3.40 16.87
N GLU A 111 -5.51 4.09 16.56
CA GLU A 111 -5.98 5.22 17.37
C GLU A 111 -6.55 4.80 18.72
N ALA A 112 -7.12 3.60 18.81
CA ALA A 112 -7.60 3.03 20.07
C ALA A 112 -6.49 2.36 20.89
N ASN A 113 -5.32 2.06 20.32
CA ASN A 113 -4.22 1.32 20.95
C ASN A 113 -2.89 2.07 20.74
N HIS A 114 -2.66 3.13 21.49
CA HIS A 114 -1.53 4.05 21.29
C HIS A 114 -0.14 3.45 21.52
N ASP A 115 -0.03 2.34 22.23
CA ASP A 115 1.18 1.55 22.44
C ASP A 115 1.55 0.73 21.19
N ILE A 116 0.58 0.43 20.30
CA ILE A 116 0.80 -0.30 19.07
C ILE A 116 1.22 0.68 17.96
N LYS A 117 2.36 0.40 17.32
CA LYS A 117 2.94 1.26 16.25
C LYS A 117 2.82 0.65 14.86
N LEU A 118 2.49 -0.63 14.75
CA LEU A 118 2.34 -1.34 13.50
C LEU A 118 1.17 -2.32 13.57
N VAL A 119 0.31 -2.28 12.55
CA VAL A 119 -0.79 -3.23 12.38
C VAL A 119 -0.75 -3.83 10.98
N GLY A 120 -0.84 -5.15 10.89
CA GLY A 120 -1.01 -5.88 9.63
C GLY A 120 -2.40 -6.50 9.51
N THR A 121 -2.66 -7.10 8.35
CA THR A 121 -3.86 -7.91 8.12
C THR A 121 -3.47 -9.30 7.66
N TRP A 122 -4.35 -10.25 7.84
CA TRP A 122 -4.27 -11.51 7.12
C TRP A 122 -4.55 -11.26 5.63
N ALA A 123 -4.12 -12.19 4.78
CA ALA A 123 -4.35 -12.11 3.35
C ALA A 123 -5.05 -13.36 2.83
N ARG A 124 -5.92 -13.17 1.85
CA ARG A 124 -6.51 -14.23 1.07
C ARG A 124 -5.73 -14.35 -0.23
N VAL A 125 -5.14 -15.52 -0.49
CA VAL A 125 -4.40 -15.77 -1.72
C VAL A 125 -5.34 -16.33 -2.76
N LEU A 126 -5.32 -15.71 -3.95
CA LEU A 126 -6.09 -16.10 -5.11
C LEU A 126 -5.15 -16.59 -6.21
N GLY A 127 -5.60 -17.60 -6.96
CA GLY A 127 -4.94 -18.06 -8.16
C GLY A 127 -5.09 -17.08 -9.34
N SER A 128 -4.47 -17.41 -10.47
CA SER A 128 -4.53 -16.59 -11.70
C SER A 128 -5.95 -16.40 -12.24
N LYS A 129 -6.85 -17.35 -11.99
CA LYS A 129 -8.27 -17.27 -12.33
C LYS A 129 -9.12 -16.62 -11.23
N ARG A 130 -8.48 -16.02 -10.21
CA ARG A 130 -9.11 -15.47 -9.00
C ARG A 130 -9.86 -16.49 -8.15
N ASP A 131 -9.59 -17.77 -8.33
CA ASP A 131 -10.03 -18.84 -7.45
C ASP A 131 -9.31 -18.78 -6.11
N PHE A 132 -10.00 -19.17 -5.05
CA PHE A 132 -9.41 -19.21 -3.71
C PHE A 132 -8.38 -20.34 -3.62
N LEU A 133 -7.19 -20.03 -3.15
CA LEU A 133 -6.14 -21.02 -2.86
C LEU A 133 -6.02 -21.27 -1.35
N PHE A 134 -5.63 -20.26 -0.59
CA PHE A 134 -5.45 -20.36 0.87
C PHE A 134 -5.45 -18.99 1.53
N ASN A 135 -5.48 -18.99 2.87
CA ASN A 135 -5.32 -17.79 3.67
C ASN A 135 -3.93 -17.74 4.30
N ILE A 136 -3.25 -16.59 4.19
CA ILE A 136 -2.07 -16.28 4.98
C ILE A 136 -2.55 -15.71 6.32
N LYS A 137 -2.27 -16.43 7.41
CA LYS A 137 -2.59 -16.02 8.77
C LYS A 137 -1.29 -15.72 9.51
N HIS A 138 -1.09 -14.46 9.87
CA HIS A 138 0.04 -14.06 10.69
C HIS A 138 -0.29 -14.23 12.18
N PRO A 139 0.70 -14.53 13.03
CA PRO A 139 0.49 -14.56 14.47
C PRO A 139 0.12 -13.17 14.98
N THR A 140 -0.72 -13.13 16.03
CA THR A 140 -1.16 -11.88 16.66
C THR A 140 -0.46 -11.62 18.00
N ASN A 141 0.26 -12.61 18.52
CA ASN A 141 1.01 -12.50 19.77
C ASN A 141 2.45 -12.05 19.49
N TYR A 142 2.93 -11.07 20.26
CA TYR A 142 4.27 -10.48 20.11
C TYR A 142 5.39 -11.51 20.06
N ASN A 143 5.41 -12.48 20.97
CA ASN A 143 6.47 -13.49 21.03
C ASN A 143 6.48 -14.41 19.80
N GLN A 144 5.32 -14.73 19.26
CA GLN A 144 5.18 -15.51 18.05
C GLN A 144 5.59 -14.70 16.81
N ILE A 145 5.25 -13.41 16.75
CA ILE A 145 5.68 -12.50 15.69
C ILE A 145 7.21 -12.44 15.68
N LYS A 146 7.82 -12.15 16.84
CA LYS A 146 9.28 -12.05 16.98
C LYS A 146 10.00 -13.31 16.52
N ARG A 147 9.50 -14.51 16.88
CA ARG A 147 10.10 -15.79 16.45
C ARG A 147 10.02 -16.04 14.94
N LYS A 148 9.03 -15.47 14.25
CA LYS A 148 8.84 -15.64 12.79
C LYS A 148 9.57 -14.60 11.95
N MET A 149 10.11 -13.56 12.57
CA MET A 149 10.89 -12.52 11.88
C MET A 149 12.38 -12.89 11.73
N TYR A 150 12.83 -13.92 12.40
CA TYR A 150 14.18 -14.48 12.36
C TYR A 150 14.09 -15.97 12.00
#